data_d56b543eb772f6a0ea0b537c18905f26
#
_entry.id   d56b543eb772f6a0ea0b537c18905f26
#
_cell.length_a   1.000
_cell.length_b   1.000
_cell.length_c   1.000
_cell.angle_alpha   90.00
_cell.angle_beta   90.00
_cell.angle_gamma   90.00
#
_symmetry.space_group_name_H-M   'P 1'
#
loop_
_entity.id
_entity.type
_entity.pdbx_description
1 polymer ?
#
loop_
_entity_poly.entity_id
_entity_poly.type
_entity_poly.pdbx_seq_one_letter_code
_entity_poly.pdbx_strand_id
1 'polypeptide(L)'
;MYERYFDLFCEAVERGGFDVMAHPDLVKKHGARTSLPVNRMYDAAADALARADVAIEVNSSGLRKRIVELYPTLDLLSTCASRGVAVTLGSDAHSPGQVGMDFDLSLRHLARAGVAEIASFSARARTMLPLPG
;
A
#
# COMPACT_ATOMS: atom_id res chain seq x y z
N MET A 1 -4.70 -11.44 15.46
CA MET A 1 -4.25 -11.62 14.05
C MET A 1 -3.75 -10.29 13.46
N TYR A 2 -4.57 -9.23 13.41
CA TYR A 2 -4.16 -7.92 12.86
C TYR A 2 -2.92 -7.33 13.56
N GLU A 3 -2.92 -7.28 14.90
CA GLU A 3 -1.76 -6.75 15.65
C GLU A 3 -0.48 -7.49 15.28
N ARG A 4 -0.51 -8.81 15.32
CA ARG A 4 0.67 -9.62 14.97
C ARG A 4 1.11 -9.41 13.53
N TYR A 5 0.16 -9.24 12.61
CA TYR A 5 0.48 -8.92 11.21
C TYR A 5 1.24 -7.61 11.10
N PHE A 6 0.74 -6.54 11.73
CA PHE A 6 1.39 -5.23 11.66
C PHE A 6 2.69 -5.16 12.46
N ASP A 7 2.83 -5.91 13.55
CA ASP A 7 4.12 -6.06 14.24
C ASP A 7 5.17 -6.65 13.29
N LEU A 8 4.84 -7.75 12.63
CA LEU A 8 5.73 -8.39 11.65
C LEU A 8 6.00 -7.50 10.44
N PHE A 9 5.00 -6.74 10.00
CA PHE A 9 5.16 -5.75 8.94
C PHE A 9 6.21 -4.70 9.31
N CYS A 10 6.08 -4.10 10.49
CA CYS A 10 7.06 -3.12 10.99
C CYS A 10 8.45 -3.74 11.13
N GLU A 11 8.57 -4.94 11.72
CA GLU A 11 9.84 -5.64 11.81
C GLU A 11 10.49 -5.87 10.44
N ALA A 12 9.70 -6.26 9.43
CA ALA A 12 10.17 -6.47 8.07
C ALA A 12 10.69 -5.17 7.45
N VAL A 13 9.94 -4.08 7.59
CA VAL A 13 10.34 -2.76 7.10
C VAL A 13 11.65 -2.30 7.75
N GLU A 14 11.78 -2.46 9.07
CA GLU A 14 12.96 -2.05 9.83
C GLU A 14 14.20 -2.88 9.50
N ARG A 15 14.03 -4.16 9.19
CA ARG A 15 15.14 -5.01 8.71
C ARG A 15 15.67 -4.56 7.36
N GLY A 16 14.83 -3.93 6.53
CA GLY A 16 15.20 -3.41 5.23
C GLY A 16 15.41 -4.49 4.17
N GLY A 17 16.05 -4.11 3.06
CA GLY A 17 16.35 -4.99 1.95
C GLY A 17 15.38 -4.89 0.78
N PHE A 18 14.31 -4.09 0.90
CA PHE A 18 13.34 -3.84 -0.17
C PHE A 18 13.05 -2.36 -0.33
N ASP A 19 12.60 -2.01 -1.52
CA ASP A 19 12.24 -0.64 -1.89
C ASP A 19 10.74 -0.38 -1.76
N VAL A 20 9.93 -1.46 -1.81
CA VAL A 20 8.46 -1.40 -1.79
C VAL A 20 7.90 -2.52 -0.92
N MET A 21 6.92 -2.20 -0.08
CA MET A 21 6.06 -3.17 0.57
C MET A 21 4.77 -3.33 -0.23
N ALA A 22 4.60 -4.50 -0.84
CA ALA A 22 3.42 -4.84 -1.62
C ALA A 22 2.19 -5.05 -0.73
N HIS A 23 0.99 -4.74 -1.24
CA HIS A 23 -0.31 -4.98 -0.59
C HIS A 23 -0.25 -4.93 0.95
N PRO A 24 0.03 -3.73 1.54
CA PRO A 24 0.47 -3.63 2.94
C PRO A 24 -0.54 -4.11 4.00
N ASP A 25 -1.83 -4.20 3.68
CA ASP A 25 -2.86 -4.74 4.57
C ASP A 25 -3.48 -6.04 4.05
N LEU A 26 -2.65 -6.92 3.49
CA LEU A 26 -3.06 -8.22 2.95
C LEU A 26 -3.80 -9.11 3.97
N VAL A 27 -3.66 -8.83 5.25
CA VAL A 27 -4.35 -9.53 6.35
C VAL A 27 -5.86 -9.59 6.14
N LYS A 28 -6.45 -8.63 5.42
CA LYS A 28 -7.89 -8.59 5.11
C LYS A 28 -8.33 -9.45 3.92
N LYS A 29 -7.40 -10.07 3.18
CA LYS A 29 -7.62 -10.75 1.89
C LYS A 29 -8.84 -11.67 1.83
N HIS A 30 -9.09 -12.43 2.90
CA HIS A 30 -10.20 -13.38 2.97
C HIS A 30 -11.45 -12.81 3.66
N GLY A 31 -11.59 -11.50 3.71
CA GLY A 31 -12.69 -10.80 4.37
C GLY A 31 -12.51 -10.67 5.89
N ALA A 32 -11.31 -10.93 6.40
CA ALA A 32 -11.01 -10.74 7.81
C ALA A 32 -11.16 -9.27 8.21
N ARG A 33 -11.82 -9.05 9.34
CA ARG A 33 -12.01 -7.73 9.97
C ARG A 33 -11.51 -7.78 11.40
N THR A 34 -11.22 -6.62 11.96
CA THR A 34 -10.90 -6.49 13.37
C THR A 34 -11.84 -5.48 14.01
N SER A 35 -12.22 -5.74 15.26
CA SER A 35 -12.94 -4.78 16.11
C SER A 35 -11.97 -3.88 16.90
N LEU A 36 -10.66 -4.17 16.82
CA LEU A 36 -9.64 -3.37 17.51
C LEU A 36 -9.47 -2.01 16.80
N PRO A 37 -9.13 -0.95 17.56
CA PRO A 37 -8.75 0.32 16.98
C PRO A 37 -7.49 0.15 16.12
N VAL A 38 -7.63 0.36 14.80
CA VAL A 38 -6.51 0.15 13.85
C VAL A 38 -5.52 1.31 13.83
N ASN A 39 -5.88 2.49 14.36
CA ASN A 39 -5.09 3.71 14.26
C ASN A 39 -3.64 3.52 14.72
N ARG A 40 -3.42 2.87 15.88
CA ARG A 40 -2.07 2.62 16.39
C ARG A 40 -1.25 1.74 15.46
N MET A 41 -1.88 0.73 14.87
CA MET A 41 -1.21 -0.18 13.92
C MET A 41 -0.83 0.56 12.65
N TYR A 42 -1.72 1.40 12.13
CA TYR A 42 -1.49 2.20 10.93
C TYR A 42 -0.43 3.28 11.17
N ASP A 43 -0.49 3.96 12.31
CA ASP A 43 0.52 4.94 12.70
C ASP A 43 1.92 4.30 12.80
N ALA A 44 2.03 3.16 13.48
CA ALA A 44 3.29 2.45 13.62
C ALA A 44 3.86 2.00 12.26
N ALA A 45 3.00 1.46 11.38
CA ALA A 45 3.39 1.03 10.04
C ALA A 45 3.87 2.23 9.20
N ALA A 46 3.12 3.33 9.20
CA ALA A 46 3.46 4.53 8.45
C ALA A 46 4.76 5.17 8.96
N ASP A 47 4.97 5.21 10.27
CA ASP A 47 6.19 5.73 10.88
C ASP A 47 7.42 4.87 10.52
N ALA A 48 7.27 3.53 10.56
CA ALA A 48 8.33 2.62 10.15
C ALA A 48 8.71 2.79 8.67
N LEU A 49 7.71 2.89 7.79
CA LEU A 49 7.91 3.13 6.36
C LEU A 49 8.62 4.45 6.08
N ALA A 50 8.18 5.51 6.76
CA ALA A 50 8.79 6.85 6.60
C ALA A 50 10.25 6.87 7.07
N ARG A 51 10.55 6.26 8.22
CA ARG A 51 11.93 6.16 8.73
C ARG A 51 12.85 5.35 7.83
N ALA A 52 12.35 4.27 7.26
CA ALA A 52 13.12 3.38 6.40
C ALA A 52 13.17 3.85 4.94
N ASP A 53 12.42 4.88 4.58
CA ASP A 53 12.24 5.35 3.19
C ASP A 53 11.79 4.23 2.24
N VAL A 54 10.87 3.39 2.69
CA VAL A 54 10.28 2.30 1.92
C VAL A 54 8.92 2.74 1.40
N ALA A 55 8.68 2.56 0.10
CA ALA A 55 7.39 2.85 -0.52
C ALA A 55 6.36 1.76 -0.19
N ILE A 56 5.09 2.10 -0.31
CA ILE A 56 3.99 1.12 -0.32
C ILE A 56 3.38 1.01 -1.71
N GLU A 57 2.74 -0.12 -1.97
CA GLU A 57 2.01 -0.36 -3.20
C GLU A 57 0.50 -0.19 -2.97
N VAL A 58 -0.17 0.60 -3.83
CA VAL A 58 -1.61 0.48 -4.02
C VAL A 58 -1.83 -0.65 -5.02
N ASN A 59 -2.49 -1.72 -4.56
CA ASN A 59 -2.62 -2.97 -5.29
C ASN A 59 -4.08 -3.22 -5.62
N SER A 60 -4.39 -3.37 -6.91
CA SER A 60 -5.77 -3.54 -7.38
C SER A 60 -6.29 -4.98 -7.28
N SER A 61 -5.42 -5.96 -7.00
CA SER A 61 -5.84 -7.37 -6.97
C SER A 61 -6.91 -7.67 -5.91
N GLY A 62 -6.97 -6.88 -4.86
CA GLY A 62 -7.98 -7.02 -3.81
C GLY A 62 -9.42 -6.91 -4.31
N LEU A 63 -9.64 -6.15 -5.39
CA LEU A 63 -10.95 -6.06 -6.04
C LEU A 63 -11.40 -7.40 -6.64
N ARG A 64 -10.46 -8.28 -6.95
CA ARG A 64 -10.70 -9.63 -7.49
C ARG A 64 -10.67 -10.71 -6.41
N LYS A 65 -10.58 -10.33 -5.15
CA LYS A 65 -10.57 -11.24 -3.99
C LYS A 65 -11.88 -11.13 -3.21
N ARG A 66 -12.05 -12.01 -2.23
CA ARG A 66 -13.25 -12.03 -1.39
C ARG A 66 -13.52 -10.70 -0.68
N ILE A 67 -12.47 -9.96 -0.36
CA ILE A 67 -12.58 -8.65 0.30
C ILE A 67 -13.21 -7.58 -0.61
N VAL A 68 -13.01 -7.66 -1.93
CA VAL A 68 -13.48 -6.70 -2.94
C VAL A 68 -13.09 -5.26 -2.59
N GLU A 69 -11.85 -5.06 -2.17
CA GLU A 69 -11.28 -3.76 -1.81
C GLU A 69 -9.86 -3.63 -2.36
N LEU A 70 -9.44 -2.39 -2.63
CA LEU A 70 -8.04 -2.10 -2.91
C LEU A 70 -7.17 -2.36 -1.66
N TYR A 71 -5.91 -2.72 -1.86
CA TYR A 71 -4.89 -2.65 -0.84
C TYR A 71 -4.08 -1.36 -1.04
N PRO A 72 -3.73 -0.64 0.02
CA PRO A 72 -4.32 -0.69 1.35
C PRO A 72 -5.71 -0.02 1.42
N THR A 73 -6.35 -0.13 2.58
CA THR A 73 -7.53 0.68 2.89
C THR A 73 -7.22 2.16 2.76
N LEU A 74 -8.25 2.99 2.54
CA LEU A 74 -8.08 4.43 2.43
C LEU A 74 -7.45 5.03 3.70
N ASP A 75 -7.83 4.55 4.87
CA ASP A 75 -7.31 5.04 6.15
C ASP A 75 -5.80 4.78 6.29
N LEU A 76 -5.32 3.58 5.97
CA LEU A 76 -3.89 3.27 6.00
C LEU A 76 -3.13 4.07 4.94
N LEU A 77 -3.68 4.18 3.74
CA LEU A 77 -3.08 4.97 2.66
C LEU A 77 -2.95 6.45 3.05
N SER A 78 -4.01 7.02 3.59
CA SER A 78 -4.02 8.43 4.06
C SER A 78 -3.03 8.67 5.18
N THR A 79 -2.92 7.72 6.11
CA THR A 79 -1.93 7.76 7.20
C THR A 79 -0.50 7.77 6.65
N CYS A 80 -0.21 6.88 5.70
CA CYS A 80 1.10 6.83 5.02
C CYS A 80 1.38 8.13 4.25
N ALA A 81 0.40 8.61 3.48
CA ALA A 81 0.54 9.86 2.71
C ALA A 81 0.83 11.07 3.61
N SER A 82 0.18 11.16 4.78
CA SER A 82 0.39 12.25 5.74
C SER A 82 1.82 12.27 6.32
N ARG A 83 2.54 11.17 6.24
CA ARG A 83 3.93 11.03 6.68
C ARG A 83 4.95 11.08 5.53
N GLY A 84 4.49 11.39 4.33
CA GLY A 84 5.35 11.48 3.15
C GLY A 84 5.87 10.13 2.63
N VAL A 85 5.23 9.02 2.98
CA VAL A 85 5.57 7.70 2.44
C VAL A 85 5.27 7.67 0.95
N ALA A 86 6.26 7.28 0.14
CA ALA A 86 6.09 7.15 -1.30
C ALA A 86 5.12 5.99 -1.64
N VAL A 87 4.36 6.14 -2.71
CA VAL A 87 3.36 5.15 -3.14
C VAL A 87 3.61 4.77 -4.59
N THR A 88 3.50 3.49 -4.89
CA THR A 88 3.51 2.96 -6.25
C THR A 88 2.22 2.20 -6.56
N LEU A 89 2.05 1.75 -7.80
CA LEU A 89 0.90 0.97 -8.25
C LEU A 89 1.29 -0.45 -8.61
N GLY A 90 0.40 -1.39 -8.32
CA GLY A 90 0.51 -2.77 -8.77
C GLY A 90 -0.85 -3.39 -9.06
N SER A 91 -0.92 -4.23 -10.08
CA SER A 91 -2.13 -5.02 -10.39
C SER A 91 -2.05 -6.45 -9.86
N ASP A 92 -0.86 -6.90 -9.46
CA ASP A 92 -0.62 -8.28 -9.01
C ASP A 92 -1.21 -9.29 -10.00
N ALA A 93 -0.93 -9.04 -11.28
CA ALA A 93 -1.47 -9.79 -12.39
C ALA A 93 -0.95 -11.23 -12.42
N HIS A 94 -1.85 -12.19 -12.55
CA HIS A 94 -1.55 -13.62 -12.71
C HIS A 94 -1.90 -14.12 -14.12
N SER A 95 -2.37 -13.22 -14.99
CA SER A 95 -2.62 -13.46 -16.41
C SER A 95 -2.45 -12.15 -17.20
N PRO A 96 -2.21 -12.22 -18.51
CA PRO A 96 -1.99 -10.99 -19.31
C PRO A 96 -3.12 -9.97 -19.23
N GLY A 97 -4.37 -10.42 -19.17
CA GLY A 97 -5.54 -9.53 -19.08
C GLY A 97 -5.67 -8.78 -17.76
N GLN A 98 -4.89 -9.15 -16.74
CA GLN A 98 -4.91 -8.49 -15.42
C GLN A 98 -3.85 -7.40 -15.28
N VAL A 99 -2.93 -7.26 -16.24
CA VAL A 99 -1.89 -6.24 -16.19
C VAL A 99 -2.53 -4.86 -16.27
N GLY A 100 -2.31 -4.04 -15.22
CA GLY A 100 -2.89 -2.71 -15.11
C GLY A 100 -4.41 -2.68 -14.85
N MET A 101 -5.01 -3.82 -14.55
CA MET A 101 -6.45 -3.90 -14.29
C MET A 101 -6.85 -3.03 -13.10
N ASP A 102 -7.93 -2.25 -13.27
CA ASP A 102 -8.50 -1.36 -12.25
C ASP A 102 -7.55 -0.23 -11.78
N PHE A 103 -6.57 0.13 -12.59
CA PHE A 103 -5.67 1.27 -12.26
C PHE A 103 -6.41 2.61 -12.21
N ASP A 104 -7.49 2.78 -12.94
CA ASP A 104 -8.36 3.96 -12.83
C ASP A 104 -8.95 4.09 -11.42
N LEU A 105 -9.37 2.98 -10.81
CA LEU A 105 -9.84 2.95 -9.43
C LEU A 105 -8.70 3.19 -8.44
N SER A 106 -7.52 2.65 -8.69
CA SER A 106 -6.33 2.88 -7.89
C SER A 106 -5.92 4.35 -7.90
N LEU A 107 -5.96 5.02 -9.05
CA LEU A 107 -5.66 6.45 -9.18
C LEU A 107 -6.65 7.32 -8.39
N ARG A 108 -7.94 6.99 -8.43
CA ARG A 108 -8.96 7.69 -7.61
C ARG A 108 -8.72 7.49 -6.12
N HIS A 109 -8.31 6.29 -5.72
CA HIS A 109 -7.97 5.98 -4.33
C HIS A 109 -6.79 6.81 -3.84
N LEU A 110 -5.75 6.94 -4.66
CA LEU A 110 -4.59 7.80 -4.40
C LEU A 110 -5.01 9.27 -4.23
N ALA A 111 -5.81 9.78 -5.16
CA ALA A 111 -6.30 11.17 -5.10
C ALA A 111 -7.11 11.43 -3.82
N ARG A 112 -7.97 10.49 -3.41
CA ARG A 112 -8.75 10.59 -2.16
C ARG A 112 -7.86 10.61 -0.91
N ALA A 113 -6.71 9.95 -0.96
CA ALA A 113 -5.74 9.95 0.14
C ALA A 113 -4.82 11.18 0.13
N GLY A 114 -4.96 12.08 -0.84
CA GLY A 114 -4.12 13.26 -0.97
C GLY A 114 -2.74 12.99 -1.58
N VAL A 115 -2.56 11.85 -2.24
CA VAL A 115 -1.32 11.51 -2.94
C VAL A 115 -1.30 12.22 -4.29
N ALA A 116 -0.25 12.99 -4.57
CA ALA A 116 -0.09 13.77 -5.80
C ALA A 116 0.90 13.14 -6.80
N GLU A 117 1.74 12.23 -6.34
CA GLU A 117 2.79 11.61 -7.15
C GLU A 117 2.88 10.13 -6.85
N ILE A 118 3.29 9.33 -7.83
CA ILE A 118 3.61 7.92 -7.67
C ILE A 118 5.10 7.67 -7.89
N ALA A 119 5.64 6.70 -7.17
CA ALA A 119 7.01 6.24 -7.33
C ALA A 119 7.10 5.22 -8.46
N SER A 120 8.06 5.43 -9.35
CA SER A 120 8.51 4.47 -10.35
C SER A 120 9.93 4.03 -10.02
N PHE A 121 10.26 2.78 -10.27
CA PHE A 121 11.57 2.22 -9.93
C PHE A 121 12.24 1.64 -11.17
N SER A 122 13.53 1.94 -11.33
CA SER A 122 14.39 1.32 -12.33
C SER A 122 15.76 1.03 -11.69
N ALA A 123 16.19 -0.21 -11.71
CA ALA A 123 17.42 -0.66 -11.06
C ALA A 123 17.54 -0.14 -9.60
N ARG A 124 16.45 -0.21 -8.84
CA ARG A 124 16.29 0.28 -7.47
C ARG A 124 16.32 1.82 -7.31
N ALA A 125 16.49 2.56 -8.38
CA ALA A 125 16.41 4.01 -8.35
C ALA A 125 14.95 4.47 -8.46
N ARG A 126 14.51 5.30 -7.51
CA ARG A 126 13.16 5.86 -7.46
C ARG A 126 13.08 7.14 -8.27
N THR A 127 12.03 7.26 -9.07
CA THR A 127 11.62 8.52 -9.73
C THR A 127 10.17 8.80 -9.36
N MET A 128 9.87 10.04 -8.95
CA MET A 128 8.51 10.45 -8.64
C MET A 128 7.85 11.02 -9.91
N LEU A 129 6.64 10.54 -10.20
CA LEU A 129 5.85 10.94 -11.36
C LEU A 129 4.53 11.54 -10.88
N PRO A 130 4.12 12.72 -11.40
CA PRO A 130 2.82 13.29 -11.06
C PRO A 130 1.69 12.36 -11.48
N LEU A 131 0.60 12.35 -10.71
CA LEU A 131 -0.61 11.66 -11.12
C LEU A 131 -1.17 12.32 -12.39
N PRO A 132 -1.74 11.52 -13.31
CA PRO A 132 -2.48 12.09 -14.45
C PRO A 132 -3.64 12.93 -13.90
N GLY A 133 -3.78 14.12 -14.46
CA GLY A 133 -4.81 15.08 -14.11
C GLY A 133 -6.23 14.65 -14.53
#